data_d5768e8d41903d73cf88478e7321febb
#
_entry.id   d5768e8d41903d73cf88478e7321febb
#
_cell.length_a   1.000
_cell.length_b   1.000
_cell.length_c   1.000
_cell.angle_alpha   90.00
_cell.angle_beta   90.00
_cell.angle_gamma   90.00
#
_symmetry.space_group_name_H-M   'P 1'
#
loop_
_entity.id
_entity.type
_entity.pdbx_description
1 polymer ?
#
loop_
_entity_poly.entity_id
_entity_poly.type
_entity_poly.pdbx_seq_one_letter_code
_entity_poly.pdbx_strand_id
1 'polypeptide(L)'
;MEALSPENFLKQLSDHREGFWQKMTAERKSYGAEKPLTPQIILRRLQFGVVMERKAGEVSASWVAHLPELELQHCLSEYVANELKHASILRKRITELNGDPDVLWRNPLAELKELWDFHASLGSFCELFASVQYGHEEFFPRTSKSFIERVEPLDPQTAAIYRDTLLADEAGHEWLAPEILRRYATDSNLQERCLKALQTGCELFGRAIQSFNQTMPS
;
A
#
# COMPACT_ATOMS: atom_id res chain seq x y z
N MET A 1 13.34 8.92 26.85
CA MET A 1 12.82 10.25 26.44
C MET A 1 11.37 10.36 26.86
N GLU A 2 10.83 11.57 27.02
CA GLU A 2 9.40 11.76 27.24
C GLU A 2 8.64 11.53 25.92
N ALA A 3 7.41 11.02 26.02
CA ALA A 3 6.58 10.82 24.82
C ALA A 3 6.22 12.17 24.19
N LEU A 4 6.17 12.22 22.88
CA LEU A 4 5.64 13.36 22.14
C LEU A 4 4.12 13.47 22.35
N SER A 5 3.59 14.70 22.27
CA SER A 5 2.13 14.83 22.14
C SER A 5 1.64 14.10 20.87
N PRO A 6 0.39 13.63 20.83
CA PRO A 6 -0.15 12.91 19.67
C PRO A 6 0.03 13.69 18.36
N GLU A 7 -0.21 15.01 18.38
CA GLU A 7 -0.07 15.87 17.21
C GLU A 7 1.39 15.97 16.72
N ASN A 8 2.33 16.12 17.65
CA ASN A 8 3.75 16.19 17.32
C ASN A 8 4.26 14.85 16.79
N PHE A 9 3.78 13.74 17.35
CA PHE A 9 4.10 12.42 16.86
C PHE A 9 3.56 12.16 15.45
N LEU A 10 2.29 12.47 15.19
CA LEU A 10 1.71 12.36 13.85
C LEU A 10 2.42 13.26 12.83
N LYS A 11 2.80 14.48 13.26
CA LYS A 11 3.61 15.36 12.42
C LYS A 11 4.96 14.72 12.08
N GLN A 12 5.65 14.13 13.05
CA GLN A 12 6.93 13.45 12.81
C GLN A 12 6.77 12.31 11.80
N LEU A 13 5.74 11.48 11.92
CA LEU A 13 5.43 10.42 10.96
C LEU A 13 5.14 10.99 9.56
N SER A 14 4.36 12.07 9.49
CA SER A 14 4.03 12.74 8.24
C SER A 14 5.27 13.29 7.54
N ASP A 15 6.17 13.94 8.27
CA ASP A 15 7.41 14.50 7.71
C ASP A 15 8.29 13.38 7.12
N HIS A 16 8.40 12.23 7.78
CA HIS A 16 9.13 11.07 7.26
C HIS A 16 8.48 10.47 6.02
N ARG A 17 7.16 10.27 6.05
CA ARG A 17 6.40 9.75 4.91
C ARG A 17 6.53 10.65 3.69
N GLU A 18 6.36 11.95 3.86
CA GLU A 18 6.48 12.90 2.76
C GLU A 18 7.91 12.93 2.18
N GLY A 19 8.94 12.89 3.03
CA GLY A 19 10.33 12.78 2.59
C GLY A 19 10.59 11.51 1.75
N PHE A 20 10.00 10.38 2.15
CA PHE A 20 10.05 9.15 1.37
C PHE A 20 9.40 9.33 -0.02
N TRP A 21 8.19 9.90 -0.08
CA TRP A 21 7.48 10.09 -1.35
C TRP A 21 8.19 11.08 -2.29
N GLN A 22 8.79 12.13 -1.74
CA GLN A 22 9.60 13.06 -2.53
C GLN A 22 10.80 12.36 -3.16
N LYS A 23 11.50 11.50 -2.40
CA LYS A 23 12.60 10.67 -2.90
C LYS A 23 12.12 9.72 -4.00
N MET A 24 11.06 8.95 -3.75
CA MET A 24 10.49 8.01 -4.73
C MET A 24 10.07 8.71 -6.03
N THR A 25 9.49 9.90 -5.93
CA THR A 25 9.08 10.69 -7.11
C THR A 25 10.28 11.19 -7.90
N ALA A 26 11.34 11.64 -7.22
CA ALA A 26 12.57 12.08 -7.85
C ALA A 26 13.29 10.92 -8.58
N GLU A 27 13.39 9.76 -7.93
CA GLU A 27 13.97 8.55 -8.51
C GLU A 27 13.17 8.09 -9.74
N ARG A 28 11.85 8.05 -9.65
CA ARG A 28 10.98 7.69 -10.78
C ARG A 28 11.25 8.57 -12.01
N LYS A 29 11.44 9.87 -11.83
CA LYS A 29 11.78 10.80 -12.92
C LYS A 29 13.16 10.51 -13.50
N SER A 30 14.14 10.14 -12.67
CA SER A 30 15.52 9.86 -13.10
C SER A 30 15.66 8.56 -13.91
N TYR A 31 14.80 7.57 -13.68
CA TYR A 31 14.79 6.30 -14.44
C TYR A 31 14.13 6.39 -15.83
N GLY A 32 13.92 7.60 -16.35
CA GLY A 32 13.30 7.79 -17.66
C GLY A 32 11.88 7.28 -17.72
N ALA A 33 11.16 7.52 -16.67
CA ALA A 33 9.95 6.86 -16.34
C ALA A 33 8.77 7.40 -17.13
N GLU A 34 8.59 6.98 -18.31
CA GLU A 34 7.26 6.77 -18.87
C GLU A 34 7.39 6.01 -20.17
N LYS A 35 7.84 4.75 -20.05
CA LYS A 35 7.70 3.83 -21.16
C LYS A 35 6.25 3.87 -21.65
N PRO A 36 6.01 3.88 -22.97
CA PRO A 36 4.66 3.76 -23.50
C PRO A 36 3.96 2.56 -22.87
N LEU A 37 2.71 2.72 -22.45
CA LEU A 37 1.95 1.59 -21.96
C LEU A 37 1.72 0.60 -23.09
N THR A 38 2.02 -0.66 -22.85
CA THR A 38 1.69 -1.79 -23.69
C THR A 38 0.71 -2.70 -22.96
N PRO A 39 -0.03 -3.58 -23.67
CA PRO A 39 -0.89 -4.57 -23.01
C PRO A 39 -0.14 -5.41 -21.97
N GLN A 40 1.12 -5.74 -22.22
CA GLN A 40 1.96 -6.50 -21.30
C GLN A 40 2.31 -5.69 -20.03
N ILE A 41 2.60 -4.39 -20.17
CA ILE A 41 2.85 -3.51 -19.02
C ILE A 41 1.57 -3.32 -18.20
N ILE A 42 0.41 -3.15 -18.85
CA ILE A 42 -0.88 -3.07 -18.17
C ILE A 42 -1.13 -4.35 -17.37
N LEU A 43 -1.01 -5.50 -18.01
CA LEU A 43 -1.17 -6.81 -17.38
C LEU A 43 -0.24 -6.96 -16.15
N ARG A 44 1.03 -6.60 -16.32
CA ARG A 44 2.01 -6.71 -15.23
C ARG A 44 1.66 -5.81 -14.04
N ARG A 45 1.17 -4.59 -14.30
CA ARG A 45 0.70 -3.68 -13.24
C ARG A 45 -0.51 -4.21 -12.50
N LEU A 46 -1.48 -4.79 -13.21
CA LEU A 46 -2.63 -5.45 -12.59
C LEU A 46 -2.19 -6.61 -11.69
N GLN A 47 -1.23 -7.44 -12.14
CA GLN A 47 -0.66 -8.54 -11.35
C GLN A 47 0.01 -8.04 -10.06
N PHE A 48 0.71 -6.92 -10.13
CA PHE A 48 1.30 -6.28 -8.94
C PHE A 48 0.21 -5.75 -8.01
N GLY A 49 -0.82 -5.10 -8.55
CA GLY A 49 -1.98 -4.65 -7.79
C GLY A 49 -2.63 -5.79 -7.01
N VAL A 50 -2.92 -6.93 -7.68
CA VAL A 50 -3.50 -8.12 -6.99
C VAL A 50 -2.69 -8.52 -5.75
N VAL A 51 -1.37 -8.53 -5.87
CA VAL A 51 -0.50 -8.96 -4.78
C VAL A 51 -0.52 -7.94 -3.64
N MET A 52 -0.51 -6.65 -3.96
CA MET A 52 -0.51 -5.58 -2.96
C MET A 52 -1.84 -5.53 -2.20
N GLU A 53 -2.97 -5.46 -2.89
CA GLU A 53 -4.31 -5.45 -2.32
C GLU A 53 -4.56 -6.70 -1.45
N ARG A 54 -4.28 -7.88 -2.00
CA ARG A 54 -4.43 -9.12 -1.25
C ARG A 54 -3.58 -9.13 0.02
N LYS A 55 -2.34 -8.65 -0.05
CA LYS A 55 -1.43 -8.69 1.10
C LYS A 55 -1.79 -7.65 2.16
N ALA A 56 -2.24 -6.46 1.75
CA ALA A 56 -2.79 -5.46 2.65
C ALA A 56 -3.99 -6.02 3.43
N GLY A 57 -4.92 -6.67 2.74
CA GLY A 57 -6.06 -7.34 3.37
C GLY A 57 -5.65 -8.47 4.33
N GLU A 58 -4.76 -9.40 3.91
CA GLU A 58 -4.32 -10.52 4.76
C GLU A 58 -3.59 -10.07 6.03
N VAL A 59 -2.67 -9.11 5.91
CA VAL A 59 -1.90 -8.58 7.04
C VAL A 59 -2.85 -7.85 8.00
N SER A 60 -3.73 -7.00 7.49
CA SER A 60 -4.68 -6.26 8.32
C SER A 60 -5.69 -7.18 9.01
N ALA A 61 -6.15 -8.24 8.33
CA ALA A 61 -7.06 -9.23 8.92
C ALA A 61 -6.48 -9.89 10.18
N SER A 62 -5.17 -10.15 10.20
CA SER A 62 -4.51 -10.76 11.36
C SER A 62 -4.55 -9.90 12.62
N TRP A 63 -4.84 -8.61 12.49
CA TRP A 63 -4.85 -7.65 13.60
C TRP A 63 -6.25 -7.23 14.05
N VAL A 64 -7.32 -7.62 13.38
CA VAL A 64 -8.70 -7.25 13.75
C VAL A 64 -8.98 -7.58 15.22
N ALA A 65 -8.68 -8.80 15.65
CA ALA A 65 -8.94 -9.26 17.02
C ALA A 65 -8.03 -8.60 18.08
N HIS A 66 -6.99 -7.89 17.66
CA HIS A 66 -6.04 -7.22 18.57
C HIS A 66 -6.39 -5.76 18.84
N LEU A 67 -7.34 -5.19 18.09
CA LEU A 67 -7.83 -3.84 18.35
C LEU A 67 -8.76 -3.84 19.57
N PRO A 68 -8.60 -2.87 20.49
CA PRO A 68 -9.31 -2.89 21.78
C PRO A 68 -10.79 -2.49 21.67
N GLU A 69 -11.17 -1.73 20.66
CA GLU A 69 -12.53 -1.20 20.49
C GLU A 69 -13.27 -1.89 19.35
N LEU A 70 -14.53 -2.25 19.58
CA LEU A 70 -15.39 -2.92 18.58
C LEU A 70 -15.54 -2.07 17.30
N GLU A 71 -15.67 -0.73 17.46
CA GLU A 71 -15.72 0.19 16.33
C GLU A 71 -14.48 0.13 15.44
N LEU A 72 -13.30 0.10 16.05
CA LEU A 72 -12.04 -0.02 15.29
C LEU A 72 -11.89 -1.40 14.64
N GLN A 73 -12.35 -2.46 15.33
CA GLN A 73 -12.42 -3.81 14.75
C GLN A 73 -13.33 -3.83 13.52
N HIS A 74 -14.49 -3.18 13.60
CA HIS A 74 -15.42 -3.05 12.48
C HIS A 74 -14.79 -2.29 11.31
N CYS A 75 -14.23 -1.11 11.56
CA CYS A 75 -13.57 -0.30 10.52
C CYS A 75 -12.43 -1.07 9.83
N LEU A 76 -11.58 -1.76 10.62
CA LEU A 76 -10.51 -2.58 10.03
C LEU A 76 -11.05 -3.77 9.24
N SER A 77 -12.19 -4.34 9.65
CA SER A 77 -12.84 -5.43 8.90
C SER A 77 -13.41 -4.94 7.57
N GLU A 78 -13.96 -3.72 7.52
CA GLU A 78 -14.40 -3.09 6.27
C GLU A 78 -13.23 -2.82 5.33
N TYR A 79 -12.12 -2.28 5.85
CA TYR A 79 -10.87 -2.13 5.10
C TYR A 79 -10.42 -3.47 4.50
N VAL A 80 -10.30 -4.52 5.32
CA VAL A 80 -9.93 -5.87 4.87
C VAL A 80 -10.86 -6.37 3.76
N ALA A 81 -12.16 -6.18 3.90
CA ALA A 81 -13.14 -6.60 2.90
C ALA A 81 -12.94 -5.84 1.56
N ASN A 82 -12.64 -4.54 1.62
CA ASN A 82 -12.37 -3.73 0.44
C ASN A 82 -11.10 -4.17 -0.27
N GLU A 83 -9.99 -4.36 0.44
CA GLU A 83 -8.71 -4.82 -0.13
C GLU A 83 -8.86 -6.18 -0.86
N LEU A 84 -9.54 -7.13 -0.22
CA LEU A 84 -9.79 -8.44 -0.84
C LEU A 84 -10.76 -8.37 -2.02
N LYS A 85 -11.73 -7.45 -1.99
CA LYS A 85 -12.61 -7.13 -3.12
C LYS A 85 -11.82 -6.54 -4.29
N HIS A 86 -10.92 -5.58 -4.03
CA HIS A 86 -10.03 -4.99 -5.03
C HIS A 86 -9.17 -6.06 -5.69
N ALA A 87 -8.51 -6.90 -4.90
CA ALA A 87 -7.73 -8.03 -5.41
C ALA A 87 -8.58 -8.93 -6.32
N SER A 88 -9.83 -9.23 -5.94
CA SER A 88 -10.74 -10.07 -6.73
C SER A 88 -11.14 -9.42 -8.05
N ILE A 89 -11.40 -8.12 -8.07
CA ILE A 89 -11.74 -7.37 -9.29
C ILE A 89 -10.54 -7.35 -10.24
N LEU A 90 -9.35 -7.06 -9.73
CA LEU A 90 -8.12 -7.07 -10.53
C LEU A 90 -7.82 -8.47 -11.09
N ARG A 91 -8.01 -9.53 -10.31
CA ARG A 91 -7.87 -10.93 -10.76
C ARG A 91 -8.80 -11.23 -11.94
N LYS A 92 -10.07 -10.84 -11.83
CA LYS A 92 -11.05 -11.00 -12.90
C LYS A 92 -10.58 -10.28 -14.16
N ARG A 93 -10.13 -9.01 -14.03
CA ARG A 93 -9.62 -8.24 -15.19
C ARG A 93 -8.42 -8.90 -15.85
N ILE A 94 -7.46 -9.40 -15.09
CA ILE A 94 -6.30 -10.14 -15.62
C ILE A 94 -6.76 -11.37 -16.42
N THR A 95 -7.75 -12.12 -15.95
CA THR A 95 -8.29 -13.27 -16.65
C THR A 95 -8.96 -12.87 -17.95
N GLU A 96 -9.71 -11.78 -17.98
CA GLU A 96 -10.32 -11.22 -19.20
C GLU A 96 -9.27 -10.81 -20.25
N LEU A 97 -8.08 -10.39 -19.79
CA LEU A 97 -6.92 -10.09 -20.62
C LEU A 97 -6.08 -11.34 -20.98
N ASN A 98 -6.58 -12.54 -20.71
CA ASN A 98 -5.88 -13.83 -20.91
C ASN A 98 -4.56 -13.95 -20.15
N GLY A 99 -4.43 -13.23 -19.02
CA GLY A 99 -3.27 -13.27 -18.13
C GLY A 99 -3.45 -14.27 -16.98
N ASP A 100 -2.34 -14.54 -16.29
CA ASP A 100 -2.32 -15.33 -15.08
C ASP A 100 -2.31 -14.40 -13.85
N PRO A 101 -3.40 -14.35 -13.07
CA PRO A 101 -3.51 -13.43 -11.93
C PRO A 101 -2.60 -13.81 -10.74
N ASP A 102 -2.13 -15.04 -10.68
CA ASP A 102 -1.38 -15.56 -9.53
C ASP A 102 0.13 -15.66 -9.75
N VAL A 103 0.63 -15.17 -10.88
CA VAL A 103 2.05 -15.33 -11.24
C VAL A 103 3.00 -14.74 -10.18
N LEU A 104 2.70 -13.53 -9.68
CA LEU A 104 3.51 -12.88 -8.65
C LEU A 104 3.23 -13.42 -7.24
N TRP A 105 2.06 -14.01 -7.02
CA TRP A 105 1.74 -14.68 -5.77
C TRP A 105 2.51 -16.00 -5.61
N ARG A 106 2.57 -16.79 -6.69
CA ARG A 106 3.30 -18.05 -6.68
C ARG A 106 4.82 -17.87 -6.74
N ASN A 107 5.28 -16.80 -7.38
CA ASN A 107 6.69 -16.47 -7.54
C ASN A 107 6.92 -15.00 -7.19
N PRO A 108 6.86 -14.63 -5.89
CA PRO A 108 7.04 -13.26 -5.47
C PRO A 108 8.48 -12.79 -5.70
N LEU A 109 8.64 -11.51 -5.97
CA LEU A 109 9.95 -10.87 -5.95
C LEU A 109 10.54 -10.97 -4.54
N ALA A 110 11.86 -11.10 -4.44
CA ALA A 110 12.54 -11.22 -3.15
C ALA A 110 12.22 -10.03 -2.21
N GLU A 111 12.16 -8.83 -2.77
CA GLU A 111 11.87 -7.60 -2.04
C GLU A 111 10.41 -7.53 -1.55
N LEU A 112 9.46 -8.08 -2.31
CA LEU A 112 8.08 -8.24 -1.85
C LEU A 112 8.00 -9.20 -0.67
N LYS A 113 8.72 -10.32 -0.77
CA LYS A 113 8.76 -11.30 0.32
C LYS A 113 9.38 -10.69 1.58
N GLU A 114 10.47 -9.95 1.45
CA GLU A 114 11.11 -9.25 2.58
C GLU A 114 10.16 -8.24 3.25
N LEU A 115 9.40 -7.47 2.46
CA LEU A 115 8.36 -6.57 2.96
C LEU A 115 7.28 -7.33 3.74
N TRP A 116 6.81 -8.45 3.21
CA TRP A 116 5.78 -9.25 3.88
C TRP A 116 6.27 -9.91 5.17
N ASP A 117 7.50 -10.43 5.16
CA ASP A 117 8.13 -11.01 6.36
C ASP A 117 8.32 -9.93 7.43
N PHE A 118 8.68 -8.70 7.03
CA PHE A 118 8.75 -7.56 7.94
C PHE A 118 7.38 -7.24 8.55
N HIS A 119 6.32 -7.10 7.75
CA HIS A 119 4.98 -6.83 8.28
C HIS A 119 4.48 -7.93 9.23
N ALA A 120 4.80 -9.19 8.94
CA ALA A 120 4.46 -10.31 9.81
C ALA A 120 5.26 -10.31 11.13
N SER A 121 6.40 -9.60 11.21
CA SER A 121 7.25 -9.50 12.40
C SER A 121 6.88 -8.36 13.34
N LEU A 122 5.95 -7.48 12.96
CA LEU A 122 5.55 -6.32 13.78
C LEU A 122 4.91 -6.77 15.08
N GLY A 123 5.24 -6.08 16.17
CA GLY A 123 4.89 -6.48 17.53
C GLY A 123 3.61 -5.84 18.08
N SER A 124 3.02 -4.87 17.38
CA SER A 124 1.79 -4.20 17.80
C SER A 124 0.98 -3.68 16.62
N PHE A 125 -0.32 -3.51 16.83
CA PHE A 125 -1.19 -2.90 15.81
C PHE A 125 -0.77 -1.45 15.50
N CYS A 126 -0.24 -0.68 16.45
CA CYS A 126 0.28 0.67 16.18
C CYS A 126 1.45 0.64 15.18
N GLU A 127 2.37 -0.31 15.30
CA GLU A 127 3.47 -0.49 14.33
C GLU A 127 2.93 -0.87 12.94
N LEU A 128 1.92 -1.74 12.89
CA LEU A 128 1.26 -2.09 11.63
C LEU A 128 0.60 -0.87 10.98
N PHE A 129 -0.20 -0.12 11.75
CA PHE A 129 -0.88 1.07 11.22
C PHE A 129 0.12 2.15 10.77
N ALA A 130 1.23 2.33 11.48
CA ALA A 130 2.29 3.24 11.07
C ALA A 130 2.96 2.81 9.75
N SER A 131 3.26 1.53 9.60
CA SER A 131 3.99 1.01 8.43
C SER A 131 3.08 0.82 7.21
N VAL A 132 1.96 0.11 7.36
CA VAL A 132 1.10 -0.28 6.24
C VAL A 132 0.17 0.85 5.87
N GLN A 133 -0.81 1.15 6.72
CA GLN A 133 -1.87 2.09 6.36
C GLN A 133 -1.40 3.54 6.29
N TYR A 134 -0.58 3.98 7.25
CA TYR A 134 -0.06 5.35 7.21
C TYR A 134 1.08 5.52 6.20
N GLY A 135 1.94 4.51 6.05
CA GLY A 135 3.12 4.57 5.20
C GLY A 135 2.84 4.34 3.71
N HIS A 136 1.98 3.39 3.37
CA HIS A 136 1.83 2.90 2.00
C HIS A 136 0.53 3.33 1.31
N GLU A 137 -0.56 3.60 2.04
CA GLU A 137 -1.87 3.92 1.47
C GLU A 137 -1.87 5.09 0.49
N GLU A 138 -1.03 6.10 0.72
CA GLU A 138 -0.91 7.21 -0.22
C GLU A 138 -0.25 6.84 -1.55
N PHE A 139 0.36 5.65 -1.67
CA PHE A 139 0.99 5.25 -2.94
C PHE A 139 -0.03 5.17 -4.06
N PHE A 140 -1.16 4.53 -3.79
CA PHE A 140 -2.17 4.28 -4.79
C PHE A 140 -2.78 5.58 -5.33
N PRO A 141 -3.34 6.50 -4.52
CA PRO A 141 -3.85 7.78 -5.00
C PRO A 141 -2.80 8.63 -5.76
N ARG A 142 -1.56 8.66 -5.25
CA ARG A 142 -0.47 9.45 -5.87
C ARG A 142 -0.05 8.94 -7.24
N THR A 143 -0.19 7.64 -7.51
CA THR A 143 0.28 7.02 -8.76
C THR A 143 -0.83 6.68 -9.73
N SER A 144 -2.04 6.48 -9.25
CA SER A 144 -3.17 5.99 -10.05
C SER A 144 -3.67 7.00 -11.08
N LYS A 145 -3.70 8.29 -10.74
CA LYS A 145 -4.20 9.32 -11.66
C LYS A 145 -3.46 9.30 -13.00
N SER A 146 -2.13 9.35 -12.95
CA SER A 146 -1.31 9.29 -14.17
C SER A 146 -1.46 7.95 -14.90
N PHE A 147 -1.65 6.84 -14.17
CA PHE A 147 -1.90 5.54 -14.79
C PHE A 147 -3.25 5.50 -15.48
N ILE A 148 -4.31 6.00 -14.85
CA ILE A 148 -5.66 6.07 -15.41
C ILE A 148 -5.65 6.87 -16.71
N GLU A 149 -5.09 8.07 -16.72
CA GLU A 149 -5.00 8.95 -17.89
C GLU A 149 -4.31 8.26 -19.08
N ARG A 150 -3.28 7.45 -18.80
CA ARG A 150 -2.49 6.77 -19.83
C ARG A 150 -3.10 5.45 -20.29
N VAL A 151 -3.81 4.74 -19.42
CA VAL A 151 -4.41 3.45 -19.76
C VAL A 151 -5.77 3.61 -20.45
N GLU A 152 -6.51 4.68 -20.16
CA GLU A 152 -7.87 4.91 -20.66
C GLU A 152 -8.01 4.82 -22.21
N PRO A 153 -7.11 5.40 -23.02
CA PRO A 153 -7.19 5.26 -24.47
C PRO A 153 -6.85 3.85 -25.00
N LEU A 154 -6.20 3.01 -24.17
CA LEU A 154 -5.77 1.65 -24.55
C LEU A 154 -6.71 0.57 -24.00
N ASP A 155 -7.17 0.78 -22.78
CA ASP A 155 -8.01 -0.15 -22.02
C ASP A 155 -8.93 0.64 -21.07
N PRO A 156 -10.06 1.16 -21.61
CA PRO A 156 -11.00 1.96 -20.82
C PRO A 156 -11.63 1.17 -19.66
N GLN A 157 -11.74 -0.15 -19.76
CA GLN A 157 -12.28 -0.98 -18.68
C GLN A 157 -11.31 -1.03 -17.49
N THR A 158 -10.02 -1.17 -17.73
CA THR A 158 -9.01 -1.08 -16.66
C THR A 158 -8.99 0.32 -16.05
N ALA A 159 -9.09 1.38 -16.86
CA ALA A 159 -9.19 2.75 -16.34
C ALA A 159 -10.41 2.94 -15.42
N ALA A 160 -11.57 2.43 -15.82
CA ALA A 160 -12.81 2.48 -15.04
C ALA A 160 -12.67 1.74 -13.69
N ILE A 161 -12.07 0.54 -13.68
CA ILE A 161 -11.82 -0.21 -12.45
C ILE A 161 -10.99 0.64 -11.47
N TYR A 162 -9.90 1.22 -11.93
CA TYR A 162 -9.02 2.04 -11.07
C TYR A 162 -9.72 3.31 -10.57
N ARG A 163 -10.44 4.02 -11.43
CA ARG A 163 -11.10 5.30 -11.11
C ARG A 163 -12.33 5.11 -10.24
N ASP A 164 -13.24 4.23 -10.66
CA ASP A 164 -14.62 4.17 -10.17
C ASP A 164 -14.78 3.15 -9.02
N THR A 165 -13.75 2.34 -8.77
CA THR A 165 -13.77 1.35 -7.68
C THR A 165 -12.60 1.56 -6.74
N LEU A 166 -11.36 1.29 -7.16
CA LEU A 166 -10.22 1.29 -6.25
C LEU A 166 -10.01 2.69 -5.64
N LEU A 167 -9.87 3.72 -6.49
CA LEU A 167 -9.61 5.08 -6.02
C LEU A 167 -10.79 5.69 -5.24
N ALA A 168 -12.02 5.28 -5.57
CA ALA A 168 -13.22 5.76 -4.87
C ALA A 168 -13.33 5.16 -3.46
N ASP A 169 -12.96 3.89 -3.29
CA ASP A 169 -13.01 3.22 -1.99
C ASP A 169 -11.89 3.70 -1.05
N GLU A 170 -10.71 4.09 -1.56
CA GLU A 170 -9.56 4.60 -0.78
C GLU A 170 -9.88 5.87 0.05
N ALA A 171 -10.69 6.77 -0.48
CA ALA A 171 -11.05 8.03 0.19
C ALA A 171 -11.73 7.85 1.57
N GLY A 172 -12.21 6.64 1.88
CA GLY A 172 -12.86 6.33 3.15
C GLY A 172 -11.90 5.84 4.26
N HIS A 173 -10.67 5.50 3.94
CA HIS A 173 -9.77 4.81 4.87
C HIS A 173 -8.70 5.71 5.52
N GLU A 174 -8.44 6.90 4.97
CA GLU A 174 -7.33 7.79 5.36
C GLU A 174 -7.34 8.20 6.84
N TRP A 175 -8.49 8.21 7.50
CA TRP A 175 -8.63 8.67 8.89
C TRP A 175 -8.22 7.61 9.92
N LEU A 176 -8.27 6.32 9.59
CA LEU A 176 -8.18 5.22 10.56
C LEU A 176 -6.78 5.13 11.19
N ALA A 177 -5.73 5.15 10.39
CA ALA A 177 -4.37 5.06 10.90
C ALA A 177 -3.98 6.25 11.80
N PRO A 178 -4.22 7.53 11.42
CA PRO A 178 -3.98 8.66 12.31
C PRO A 178 -4.74 8.57 13.63
N GLU A 179 -5.99 8.10 13.60
CA GLU A 179 -6.81 8.00 14.81
C GLU A 179 -6.29 6.93 15.77
N ILE A 180 -5.92 5.76 15.25
CA ILE A 180 -5.32 4.69 16.06
C ILE A 180 -3.99 5.15 16.65
N LEU A 181 -3.12 5.76 15.86
CA LEU A 181 -1.82 6.23 16.34
C LEU A 181 -1.98 7.34 17.39
N ARG A 182 -2.93 8.24 17.23
CA ARG A 182 -3.26 9.29 18.20
C ARG A 182 -3.70 8.72 19.54
N ARG A 183 -4.56 7.70 19.53
CA ARG A 183 -5.15 7.12 20.74
C ARG A 183 -4.22 6.19 21.48
N TYR A 184 -3.42 5.41 20.75
CA TYR A 184 -2.73 4.27 21.33
C TYR A 184 -1.21 4.38 21.35
N ALA A 185 -0.58 5.18 20.50
CA ALA A 185 0.87 5.40 20.53
C ALA A 185 1.22 6.48 21.58
N THR A 186 0.95 6.19 22.87
CA THR A 186 1.00 7.17 23.96
C THR A 186 2.29 7.18 24.76
N ASP A 187 3.15 6.18 24.61
CA ASP A 187 4.45 6.14 25.29
C ASP A 187 5.62 6.27 24.29
N SER A 188 6.75 6.80 24.77
CA SER A 188 7.91 7.11 23.92
C SER A 188 8.51 5.87 23.25
N ASN A 189 8.48 4.71 23.89
CA ASN A 189 9.03 3.48 23.33
C ASN A 189 8.16 2.99 22.17
N LEU A 190 6.82 3.02 22.32
CA LEU A 190 5.90 2.65 21.25
C LEU A 190 5.98 3.64 20.09
N GLN A 191 6.07 4.96 20.36
CA GLN A 191 6.27 5.96 19.32
C GLN A 191 7.55 5.74 18.52
N GLU A 192 8.67 5.41 19.19
CA GLU A 192 9.93 5.07 18.54
C GLU A 192 9.79 3.81 17.65
N ARG A 193 9.13 2.77 18.14
CA ARG A 193 8.87 1.56 17.35
C ARG A 193 7.98 1.82 16.14
N CYS A 194 6.92 2.62 16.29
CA CYS A 194 6.05 3.03 15.19
C CYS A 194 6.82 3.83 14.13
N LEU A 195 7.66 4.78 14.55
CA LEU A 195 8.50 5.55 13.63
C LEU A 195 9.47 4.63 12.88
N LYS A 196 10.13 3.71 13.58
CA LYS A 196 11.01 2.72 12.96
C LYS A 196 10.26 1.81 12.00
N ALA A 197 9.06 1.36 12.37
CA ALA A 197 8.21 0.54 11.51
C ALA A 197 7.82 1.27 10.22
N LEU A 198 7.45 2.55 10.31
CA LEU A 198 7.19 3.40 9.16
C LEU A 198 8.43 3.52 8.24
N GLN A 199 9.59 3.85 8.82
CA GLN A 199 10.83 4.04 8.07
C GLN A 199 11.23 2.76 7.34
N THR A 200 11.29 1.64 8.06
CA THR A 200 11.66 0.33 7.50
C THR A 200 10.64 -0.13 6.45
N GLY A 201 9.34 0.02 6.73
CA GLY A 201 8.28 -0.32 5.78
C GLY A 201 8.38 0.49 4.49
N CYS A 202 8.59 1.80 4.58
CA CYS A 202 8.79 2.67 3.41
C CYS A 202 10.03 2.26 2.60
N GLU A 203 11.17 1.95 3.24
CA GLU A 203 12.39 1.51 2.55
C GLU A 203 12.16 0.19 1.81
N LEU A 204 11.56 -0.80 2.47
CA LEU A 204 11.25 -2.10 1.88
C LEU A 204 10.26 -1.99 0.73
N PHE A 205 9.22 -1.18 0.91
CA PHE A 205 8.22 -0.89 -0.13
C PHE A 205 8.86 -0.22 -1.34
N GLY A 206 9.73 0.77 -1.13
CA GLY A 206 10.48 1.42 -2.19
C GLY A 206 11.33 0.45 -2.99
N ARG A 207 12.05 -0.46 -2.32
CA ARG A 207 12.83 -1.53 -2.97
C ARG A 207 11.95 -2.49 -3.77
N ALA A 208 10.80 -2.89 -3.22
CA ALA A 208 9.86 -3.76 -3.91
C ALA A 208 9.31 -3.11 -5.19
N ILE A 209 8.95 -1.82 -5.15
CA ILE A 209 8.53 -1.07 -6.34
C ILE A 209 9.65 -0.95 -7.36
N GLN A 210 10.87 -0.65 -6.94
CA GLN A 210 12.03 -0.54 -7.82
C GLN A 210 12.31 -1.87 -8.52
N SER A 211 12.37 -2.96 -7.77
CA SER A 211 12.55 -4.32 -8.31
C SER A 211 11.44 -4.68 -9.29
N PHE A 212 10.19 -4.40 -8.94
CA PHE A 212 9.05 -4.61 -9.83
C PHE A 212 9.20 -3.83 -11.15
N ASN A 213 9.57 -2.56 -11.09
CA ASN A 213 9.76 -1.73 -12.29
C ASN A 213 10.88 -2.26 -13.21
N GLN A 214 11.92 -2.88 -12.64
CA GLN A 214 12.99 -3.52 -13.41
C GLN A 214 12.51 -4.78 -14.17
N THR A 215 11.45 -5.43 -13.68
CA THR A 215 10.84 -6.59 -14.35
C THR A 215 9.84 -6.23 -15.45
N MET A 216 9.58 -4.93 -15.67
CA MET A 216 8.68 -4.49 -16.72
C MET A 216 9.24 -4.79 -18.11
N PRO A 217 8.43 -5.31 -19.04
CA PRO A 217 8.86 -5.53 -20.42
C PRO A 217 9.34 -4.24 -21.06
N SER A 218 10.31 -4.39 -21.95
CA SER A 218 10.87 -3.30 -22.78
C SER A 218 9.88 -2.82 -23.84
#